data_cf193222c2bea02c9f126069deab2cb1
#
_entry.id   cf193222c2bea02c9f126069deab2cb1
#
_cell.length_a   1.000
_cell.length_b   1.000
_cell.length_c   1.000
_cell.angle_alpha   90.00
_cell.angle_beta   90.00
_cell.angle_gamma   90.00
#
_symmetry.space_group_name_H-M   'P 1'
#
loop_
_entity.id
_entity.type
_entity.pdbx_description
1 polymer ?
#
loop_
_entity_poly.entity_id
_entity_poly.type
_entity_poly.pdbx_seq_one_letter_code
_entity_poly.pdbx_strand_id
1 'polypeptide(L)'
;MATSKKILEAMRRAPRNVRFADLFNLCMEHFGEPRQRGTSHAVFKTPWPGDPRVNIQNDKGKAKAYQVRQVLLAIGKLKAQGRIEDEAHIEN
;
A
#
# COMPACT_ATOMS: atom_id res chain seq x y z
N MET A 1 2.96 -6.24 -17.05
CA MET A 1 2.75 -5.32 -15.94
C MET A 1 1.98 -6.01 -14.84
N ALA A 2 2.40 -5.86 -13.61
CA ALA A 2 1.73 -6.54 -12.50
C ALA A 2 0.42 -5.84 -12.15
N THR A 3 -0.62 -6.62 -11.91
CA THR A 3 -1.89 -6.08 -11.43
C THR A 3 -1.81 -5.82 -9.94
N SER A 4 -2.73 -5.00 -9.43
CA SER A 4 -2.80 -4.73 -8.00
C SER A 4 -2.93 -6.00 -7.19
N LYS A 5 -3.72 -6.95 -7.68
CA LYS A 5 -3.90 -8.22 -7.00
C LYS A 5 -2.58 -8.97 -6.89
N LYS A 6 -1.82 -9.02 -7.97
CA LYS A 6 -0.55 -9.72 -7.96
C LYS A 6 0.46 -9.03 -7.06
N ILE A 7 0.46 -7.70 -7.05
CA ILE A 7 1.34 -6.94 -6.16
C ILE A 7 1.00 -7.25 -4.71
N LEU A 8 -0.29 -7.25 -4.36
CA LEU A 8 -0.72 -7.57 -2.99
C LEU A 8 -0.28 -8.97 -2.59
N GLU A 9 -0.43 -9.95 -3.47
CA GLU A 9 -0.02 -11.30 -3.18
C GLU A 9 1.49 -11.40 -2.96
N ALA A 10 2.25 -10.69 -3.79
CA ALA A 10 3.69 -10.68 -3.66
C ALA A 10 4.12 -10.03 -2.35
N MET A 11 3.45 -8.96 -1.95
CA MET A 11 3.74 -8.27 -0.69
C MET A 11 3.49 -9.16 0.51
N ARG A 12 2.41 -9.94 0.48
CA ARG A 12 2.11 -10.85 1.58
C ARG A 12 3.11 -12.00 1.64
N ARG A 13 3.53 -12.47 0.48
CA ARG A 13 4.44 -13.61 0.40
C ARG A 13 5.87 -13.24 0.74
N ALA A 14 6.33 -12.09 0.26
CA ALA A 14 7.72 -11.68 0.39
C ALA A 14 7.82 -10.17 0.61
N PRO A 15 7.47 -9.69 1.82
CA PRO A 15 7.49 -8.24 2.07
C PRO A 15 8.87 -7.61 1.95
N ARG A 16 9.94 -8.41 2.01
CA ARG A 16 11.30 -7.91 1.84
C ARG A 16 11.71 -7.77 0.38
N ASN A 17 10.87 -8.23 -0.52
CA ASN A 17 11.21 -8.23 -1.94
C ASN A 17 10.16 -7.52 -2.77
N VAL A 18 9.85 -6.29 -2.39
CA VAL A 18 8.84 -5.48 -3.05
C VAL A 18 9.51 -4.26 -3.66
N ARG A 19 9.26 -4.03 -4.94
CA ARG A 19 9.80 -2.85 -5.62
C ARG A 19 9.07 -1.61 -5.15
N PHE A 20 9.83 -0.54 -4.91
CA PHE A 20 9.24 0.70 -4.46
C PHE A 20 8.18 1.21 -5.43
N ALA A 21 8.45 1.14 -6.74
CA ALA A 21 7.50 1.60 -7.75
C ALA A 21 6.16 0.87 -7.65
N ASP A 22 6.20 -0.44 -7.42
CA ASP A 22 4.98 -1.22 -7.28
C ASP A 22 4.20 -0.81 -6.03
N LEU A 23 4.90 -0.63 -4.92
CA LEU A 23 4.26 -0.20 -3.69
C LEU A 23 3.67 1.20 -3.83
N PHE A 24 4.41 2.11 -4.47
CA PHE A 24 3.94 3.47 -4.70
C PHE A 24 2.63 3.47 -5.51
N ASN A 25 2.61 2.71 -6.60
CA ASN A 25 1.43 2.65 -7.46
C ASN A 25 0.24 2.05 -6.72
N LEU A 26 0.48 1.03 -5.90
CA LEU A 26 -0.57 0.43 -5.10
C LEU A 26 -1.15 1.43 -4.11
N CYS A 27 -0.29 2.21 -3.46
CA CYS A 27 -0.74 3.24 -2.52
C CYS A 27 -1.53 4.33 -3.24
N MET A 28 -1.10 4.73 -4.44
CA MET A 28 -1.86 5.69 -5.24
C MET A 28 -3.26 5.19 -5.52
N GLU A 29 -3.36 3.91 -5.84
CA GLU A 29 -4.64 3.31 -6.16
C GLU A 29 -5.59 3.29 -4.96
N HIS A 30 -5.06 2.99 -3.77
CA HIS A 30 -5.89 2.81 -2.59
C HIS A 30 -6.08 4.07 -1.76
N PHE A 31 -5.09 4.96 -1.74
CA PHE A 31 -5.12 6.14 -0.88
C PHE A 31 -5.15 7.46 -1.65
N GLY A 32 -4.99 7.43 -2.97
CA GLY A 32 -4.96 8.63 -3.79
C GLY A 32 -3.58 9.25 -3.85
N GLU A 33 -3.53 10.53 -4.19
CA GLU A 33 -2.26 11.23 -4.33
C GLU A 33 -1.54 11.31 -3.00
N PRO A 34 -0.21 11.21 -3.01
CA PRO A 34 0.54 11.35 -1.76
C PRO A 34 0.40 12.77 -1.23
N ARG A 35 0.29 12.87 0.10
CA ARG A 35 0.22 14.15 0.77
C ARG A 35 1.56 14.88 0.73
N GLN A 36 2.64 14.11 0.83
CA GLN A 36 4.00 14.61 0.71
C GLN A 36 4.78 13.66 -0.17
N ARG A 37 5.64 14.22 -0.99
CA ARG A 37 6.45 13.40 -1.88
C ARG A 37 7.82 14.04 -2.04
N GLY A 38 8.86 13.30 -1.66
CA GLY A 38 10.24 13.67 -1.90
C GLY A 38 10.84 12.79 -2.98
N THR A 39 12.16 12.85 -3.14
CA THR A 39 12.84 12.06 -4.15
C THR A 39 12.85 10.57 -3.82
N SER A 40 12.84 10.23 -2.54
CA SER A 40 12.97 8.85 -2.11
C SER A 40 11.92 8.43 -1.10
N HIS A 41 10.88 9.24 -0.90
CA HIS A 41 9.83 8.85 0.04
C HIS A 41 8.51 9.49 -0.37
N ALA A 42 7.42 8.93 0.16
CA ALA A 42 6.08 9.46 -0.04
C ALA A 42 5.25 9.18 1.19
N VAL A 43 4.32 10.09 1.50
CA VAL A 43 3.41 9.97 2.63
C VAL A 43 2.00 10.03 2.09
N PHE A 44 1.21 9.02 2.40
CA PHE A 44 -0.19 8.93 1.98
C PHE A 44 -1.11 9.09 3.18
N LYS A 45 -2.18 9.84 3.00
CA LYS A 45 -3.17 10.03 4.04
C LYS A 45 -4.17 8.88 4.00
N THR A 46 -4.59 8.43 5.18
CA THR A 46 -5.63 7.40 5.29
C THR A 46 -6.94 8.05 5.73
N PRO A 47 -8.08 7.40 5.45
CA PRO A 47 -9.38 8.04 5.68
C PRO A 47 -9.94 7.96 7.10
N TRP A 48 -9.27 7.27 8.00
CA TRP A 48 -9.83 7.12 9.35
C TRP A 48 -9.38 8.23 10.28
N PRO A 49 -10.09 8.42 11.42
CA PRO A 49 -9.78 9.51 12.36
C PRO A 49 -8.41 9.37 12.98
N GLY A 50 -7.87 10.48 13.44
CA GLY A 50 -6.56 10.50 14.09
C GLY A 50 -5.43 10.79 13.15
N ASP A 51 -5.73 11.00 11.87
CA ASP A 51 -4.77 11.33 10.84
C ASP A 51 -3.59 10.34 10.75
N PRO A 52 -3.87 9.04 10.77
CA PRO A 52 -2.79 8.09 10.52
C PRO A 52 -2.28 8.23 9.10
N ARG A 53 -1.03 7.90 8.90
CA ARG A 53 -0.38 8.07 7.62
C ARG A 53 0.35 6.81 7.26
N VAL A 54 0.52 6.61 5.96
CA VAL A 54 1.34 5.53 5.43
C VAL A 54 2.58 6.16 4.81
N ASN A 55 3.74 5.82 5.34
CA ASN A 55 5.03 6.26 4.82
C ASN A 55 5.66 5.13 4.02
N ILE A 56 6.18 5.47 2.86
CA ILE A 56 6.97 4.51 2.10
C ILE A 56 8.27 5.16 1.66
N GLN A 57 9.34 4.39 1.62
CA GLN A 57 10.65 4.87 1.26
C GLN A 57 11.28 3.98 0.21
N ASN A 58 12.00 4.61 -0.70
CA ASN A 58 12.77 3.91 -1.72
C ASN A 58 14.16 3.65 -1.18
N ASP A 59 14.48 2.39 -0.99
CA ASP A 59 15.80 1.95 -0.55
C ASP A 59 16.44 1.18 -1.71
N LYS A 60 17.16 1.90 -2.55
CA LYS A 60 17.83 1.33 -3.72
C LYS A 60 16.85 0.58 -4.63
N GLY A 61 15.70 1.17 -4.84
CA GLY A 61 14.67 0.61 -5.72
C GLY A 61 13.69 -0.31 -5.02
N LYS A 62 13.91 -0.63 -3.76
CA LYS A 62 13.02 -1.52 -3.02
C LYS A 62 12.33 -0.79 -1.88
N ALA A 63 11.14 -1.26 -1.55
CA ALA A 63 10.41 -0.75 -0.39
C ALA A 63 10.95 -1.42 0.87
N LYS A 64 10.88 -0.70 1.99
CA LYS A 64 11.29 -1.26 3.26
C LYS A 64 10.23 -2.23 3.77
N ALA A 65 10.67 -3.38 4.25
CA ALA A 65 9.74 -4.46 4.63
C ALA A 65 8.72 -4.03 5.66
N TYR A 66 9.14 -3.26 6.68
CA TYR A 66 8.19 -2.87 7.71
C TYR A 66 7.12 -1.92 7.15
N GLN A 67 7.47 -1.13 6.15
CA GLN A 67 6.50 -0.24 5.51
C GLN A 67 5.55 -1.01 4.60
N VAL A 68 6.05 -2.06 3.95
CA VAL A 68 5.19 -2.95 3.18
C VAL A 68 4.12 -3.55 4.10
N ARG A 69 4.52 -3.99 5.29
CA ARG A 69 3.57 -4.55 6.25
C ARG A 69 2.56 -3.52 6.71
N GLN A 70 3.00 -2.28 6.93
CA GLN A 70 2.08 -1.20 7.31
C GLN A 70 1.05 -0.93 6.22
N VAL A 71 1.49 -0.94 4.96
CA VAL A 71 0.57 -0.74 3.83
C VAL A 71 -0.44 -1.87 3.77
N LEU A 72 0.01 -3.11 3.97
CA LEU A 72 -0.91 -4.25 3.97
C LEU A 72 -1.97 -4.12 5.07
N LEU A 73 -1.56 -3.69 6.27
CA LEU A 73 -2.51 -3.48 7.35
C LEU A 73 -3.50 -2.37 7.01
N ALA A 74 -3.02 -1.28 6.41
CA ALA A 74 -3.89 -0.18 6.04
C ALA A 74 -4.90 -0.59 4.97
N ILE A 75 -4.46 -1.36 3.99
CA ILE A 75 -5.36 -1.85 2.94
C ILE A 75 -6.38 -2.81 3.54
N GLY A 76 -5.95 -3.67 4.46
CA GLY A 76 -6.87 -4.56 5.16
C GLY A 76 -7.93 -3.78 5.93
N LYS A 77 -7.55 -2.67 6.54
CA LYS A 77 -8.49 -1.83 7.25
C LYS A 77 -9.48 -1.15 6.32
N LEU A 78 -9.01 -0.73 5.13
CA LEU A 78 -9.90 -0.17 4.12
C LEU A 78 -10.97 -1.19 3.71
N LYS A 79 -10.55 -2.42 3.50
CA LYS A 79 -11.49 -3.49 3.13
C LYS A 79 -12.47 -3.77 4.25
N ALA A 80 -11.99 -3.83 5.49
CA ALA A 80 -12.84 -4.09 6.64
C ALA A 80 -13.88 -3.00 6.84
N GLN A 81 -13.57 -1.77 6.43
CA GLN A 81 -14.50 -0.66 6.54
C GLN A 81 -15.39 -0.52 5.31
N GLY A 82 -15.26 -1.43 4.34
CA GLY A 82 -16.06 -1.38 3.14
C GLY A 82 -15.69 -0.26 2.18
N ARG A 83 -14.50 0.32 2.33
CA ARG A 83 -14.09 1.44 1.48
C ARG A 83 -13.53 1.00 0.14
N ILE A 84 -13.09 -0.26 0.05
CA ILE A 84 -12.67 -0.85 -1.21
C ILE A 84 -13.22 -2.26 -1.28
N GLU A 85 -13.35 -2.76 -2.50
CA GLU A 85 -13.79 -4.13 -2.71
C GLU A 85 -12.68 -5.09 -2.36
N ASP A 86 -13.04 -6.15 -1.65
CA ASP A 86 -12.11 -7.22 -1.37
C ASP A 86 -12.04 -8.11 -2.60
N GLU A 87 -10.88 -8.23 -3.18
CA GLU A 87 -10.72 -9.04 -4.39
C GLU A 87 -11.01 -10.51 -4.16
N ALA A 88 -10.88 -10.95 -2.92
CA ALA A 88 -11.24 -12.33 -2.57
C ALA A 88 -12.72 -12.48 -2.27
N HIS A 89 -13.45 -11.39 -2.20
CA HIS A 89 -14.88 -11.39 -1.90
C HIS A 89 -15.67 -11.78 -3.13
N ILE A 90 -16.46 -12.78 -3.02
CA ILE A 90 -17.22 -13.23 -4.13
C ILE A 90 -18.66 -12.99 -3.91
N GLU A 91 -19.10 -12.84 -3.01
CA GLU A 91 -20.31 -12.71 -2.91
C GLU A 91 -20.89 -12.67 -1.86
N ASN A 92 -20.91 -12.65 -1.77
CA ASN A 92 -21.47 -12.71 -1.03
C ASN A 92 -22.04 -12.35 -0.67
#